data_cf1b776cd00bb4dcf50198d245e94d20
#
_entry.id   cf1b776cd00bb4dcf50198d245e94d20
#
_cell.length_a   1.000
_cell.length_b   1.000
_cell.length_c   1.000
_cell.angle_alpha   90.00
_cell.angle_beta   90.00
_cell.angle_gamma   90.00
#
_symmetry.space_group_name_H-M   'P 1'
#
loop_
_entity.id
_entity.type
_entity.pdbx_description
1 polymer ?
#
loop_
_entity_poly.entity_id
_entity_poly.type
_entity_poly.pdbx_seq_one_letter_code
_entity_poly.pdbx_strand_id
1 'polypeptide(L)'
;SVDKDHVLLFEKDSDKQPRFDAIAKKYYVILYMGDNAGDFPIGTKGKTLAERNGIIDAHKEDFGTTFVVFPNPAYGSWVSALAKGYQNLSPEEQKQVNNQYLQQ
;
A
#
# COMPACT_ATOMS: atom_id res chain seq x y z
N SER A 1 22.02 0.15 18.24
CA SER A 1 21.52 -1.24 18.09
C SER A 1 20.03 -1.22 17.92
N VAL A 2 19.52 -1.99 16.98
CA VAL A 2 18.08 -2.19 16.79
C VAL A 2 17.63 -3.24 17.80
N ASP A 3 16.73 -2.89 18.72
CA ASP A 3 16.15 -3.84 19.67
C ASP A 3 14.81 -4.40 19.13
N LYS A 4 14.30 -5.45 19.78
CA LYS A 4 13.10 -6.15 19.36
C LYS A 4 11.84 -5.26 19.37
N ASP A 5 11.82 -4.22 20.18
CA ASP A 5 10.66 -3.33 20.30
C ASP A 5 10.54 -2.36 19.09
N HIS A 6 11.62 -2.19 18.33
CA HIS A 6 11.68 -1.33 17.15
C HIS A 6 11.63 -2.10 15.82
N VAL A 7 11.42 -3.43 15.87
CA VAL A 7 11.29 -4.27 14.67
C VAL A 7 10.01 -5.09 14.76
N LEU A 8 9.02 -4.75 13.92
CA LEU A 8 7.77 -5.50 13.79
C LEU A 8 7.81 -6.33 12.51
N LEU A 9 8.04 -7.64 12.67
CA LEU A 9 8.16 -8.57 11.57
C LEU A 9 6.79 -8.98 11.03
N PHE A 10 6.78 -9.42 9.77
CA PHE A 10 5.66 -10.11 9.18
C PHE A 10 5.50 -11.50 9.84
N GLU A 11 4.31 -11.80 10.37
CA GLU A 11 4.02 -13.10 10.98
C GLU A 11 3.05 -13.92 10.11
N LYS A 12 1.82 -13.45 9.93
CA LYS A 12 0.76 -14.19 9.23
C LYS A 12 0.02 -13.37 8.19
N ASP A 13 0.01 -12.05 8.31
CA ASP A 13 -0.71 -11.15 7.44
C ASP A 13 0.21 -10.07 6.88
N SER A 14 0.12 -9.85 5.56
CA SER A 14 0.84 -8.77 4.87
C SER A 14 0.27 -7.38 5.17
N ASP A 15 -0.88 -7.30 5.85
CA ASP A 15 -1.45 -6.02 6.28
C ASP A 15 -0.55 -5.36 7.33
N LYS A 16 -0.16 -4.13 7.07
CA LYS A 16 0.67 -3.33 7.97
C LYS A 16 -0.14 -2.53 8.98
N GLN A 17 -1.47 -2.40 8.77
CA GLN A 17 -2.33 -1.58 9.64
C GLN A 17 -2.25 -1.97 11.12
N PRO A 18 -2.32 -3.26 11.52
CA PRO A 18 -2.19 -3.63 12.93
C PRO A 18 -0.85 -3.22 13.56
N ARG A 19 0.22 -3.18 12.76
CA ARG A 19 1.55 -2.73 13.22
C ARG A 19 1.61 -1.22 13.39
N PHE A 20 0.99 -0.46 12.49
CA PHE A 20 0.84 1.00 12.65
C PHE A 20 0.05 1.34 13.91
N ASP A 21 -1.05 0.63 14.15
CA ASP A 21 -1.89 0.84 15.34
C ASP A 21 -1.13 0.53 16.64
N ALA A 22 -0.32 -0.52 16.64
CA ALA A 22 0.52 -0.88 17.80
C ALA A 22 1.59 0.19 18.09
N ILE A 23 2.22 0.75 17.06
CA ILE A 23 3.20 1.82 17.18
C ILE A 23 2.54 3.11 17.66
N ALA A 24 1.38 3.47 17.11
CA ALA A 24 0.65 4.68 17.46
C ALA A 24 0.17 4.71 18.93
N LYS A 25 0.03 3.55 19.56
CA LYS A 25 -0.29 3.45 21.01
C LYS A 25 0.87 3.87 21.90
N LYS A 26 2.12 3.73 21.43
CA LYS A 26 3.33 4.00 22.23
C LYS A 26 4.04 5.29 21.82
N TYR A 27 3.93 5.68 20.56
CA TYR A 27 4.70 6.77 19.96
C TYR A 27 3.82 7.71 19.16
N TYR A 28 4.17 8.97 19.13
CA TYR A 28 3.63 9.92 18.15
C TYR A 28 4.44 9.81 16.86
N VAL A 29 3.84 9.25 15.83
CA VAL A 29 4.52 9.04 14.53
C VAL A 29 4.45 10.32 13.72
N ILE A 30 5.61 10.89 13.39
CA ILE A 30 5.73 12.15 12.67
C ILE A 30 5.92 11.96 11.16
N LEU A 31 6.36 10.78 10.73
CA LEU A 31 6.64 10.51 9.32
C LEU A 31 6.48 9.02 9.00
N TYR A 32 5.83 8.73 7.88
CA TYR A 32 5.77 7.42 7.26
C TYR A 32 6.48 7.47 5.90
N MET A 33 7.26 6.45 5.59
CA MET A 33 8.01 6.34 4.34
C MET A 33 7.74 4.98 3.70
N GLY A 34 7.43 4.97 2.41
CA GLY A 34 7.15 3.72 1.70
C GLY A 34 7.00 3.92 0.20
N ASP A 35 6.91 2.83 -0.53
CA ASP A 35 6.79 2.81 -1.99
C ASP A 35 5.42 2.27 -2.46
N ASN A 36 4.52 2.01 -1.52
CA ASN A 36 3.19 1.48 -1.79
C ASN A 36 2.15 2.12 -0.87
N ALA A 37 0.92 2.31 -1.34
CA ALA A 37 -0.17 2.83 -0.52
C ALA A 37 -0.44 2.01 0.76
N GLY A 38 -0.10 0.71 0.77
CA GLY A 38 -0.16 -0.15 1.96
C GLY A 38 0.91 0.14 3.01
N ASP A 39 1.86 1.03 2.74
CA ASP A 39 2.90 1.46 3.69
C ASP A 39 2.46 2.64 4.56
N PHE A 40 1.24 3.12 4.34
CA PHE A 40 0.65 4.21 5.10
C PHE A 40 -0.58 3.74 5.88
N PRO A 41 -0.89 4.34 7.05
CA PRO A 41 -2.00 3.92 7.93
C PRO A 41 -3.36 4.41 7.41
N ILE A 42 -3.67 4.16 6.14
CA ILE A 42 -4.88 4.63 5.45
C ILE A 42 -5.79 3.50 4.96
N GLY A 43 -5.47 2.24 5.28
CA GLY A 43 -6.38 1.11 5.07
C GLY A 43 -6.66 0.76 3.60
N THR A 44 -5.66 0.76 2.73
CA THR A 44 -5.83 0.48 1.28
C THR A 44 -5.81 -1.00 0.90
N LYS A 45 -5.51 -1.90 1.83
CA LYS A 45 -5.46 -3.33 1.54
C LYS A 45 -6.82 -3.89 1.11
N GLY A 46 -6.83 -4.70 0.06
CA GLY A 46 -8.04 -5.35 -0.45
C GLY A 46 -9.05 -4.43 -1.14
N LYS A 47 -8.71 -3.15 -1.32
CA LYS A 47 -9.56 -2.16 -1.99
C LYS A 47 -9.36 -2.19 -3.50
N THR A 48 -10.43 -1.88 -4.24
CA THR A 48 -10.38 -1.66 -5.68
C THR A 48 -9.59 -0.40 -6.03
N LEU A 49 -9.23 -0.23 -7.30
CA LEU A 49 -8.51 0.95 -7.76
C LEU A 49 -9.27 2.26 -7.45
N ALA A 50 -10.57 2.28 -7.69
CA ALA A 50 -11.42 3.46 -7.42
C ALA A 50 -11.48 3.80 -5.93
N GLU A 51 -11.65 2.79 -5.06
CA GLU A 51 -11.65 2.98 -3.61
C GLU A 51 -10.29 3.46 -3.10
N ARG A 52 -9.18 2.90 -3.63
CA ARG A 52 -7.81 3.33 -3.28
C ARG A 52 -7.57 4.79 -3.65
N ASN A 53 -7.97 5.18 -4.85
CA ASN A 53 -7.85 6.57 -5.30
C ASN A 53 -8.65 7.52 -4.40
N GLY A 54 -9.88 7.16 -4.04
CA GLY A 54 -10.70 7.94 -3.11
C GLY A 54 -10.07 8.09 -1.72
N ILE A 55 -9.45 7.02 -1.20
CA ILE A 55 -8.72 7.07 0.08
C ILE A 55 -7.49 7.97 -0.03
N ILE A 56 -6.72 7.87 -1.11
CA ILE A 56 -5.53 8.70 -1.34
C ILE A 56 -5.93 10.17 -1.48
N ASP A 57 -6.99 10.47 -2.22
CA ASP A 57 -7.50 11.84 -2.37
C ASP A 57 -7.96 12.44 -1.03
N ALA A 58 -8.59 11.63 -0.17
CA ALA A 58 -9.01 12.06 1.17
C ALA A 58 -7.81 12.42 2.07
N HIS A 59 -6.64 11.82 1.83
CA HIS A 59 -5.40 12.04 2.58
C HIS A 59 -4.35 12.86 1.79
N LYS A 60 -4.74 13.51 0.69
CA LYS A 60 -3.79 14.18 -0.21
C LYS A 60 -2.87 15.21 0.48
N GLU A 61 -3.36 15.85 1.53
CA GLU A 61 -2.59 16.85 2.29
C GLU A 61 -1.49 16.23 3.16
N ASP A 62 -1.61 14.94 3.49
CA ASP A 62 -0.60 14.20 4.25
C ASP A 62 0.59 13.79 3.37
N PHE A 63 0.37 13.62 2.05
CA PHE A 63 1.43 13.29 1.10
C PHE A 63 2.37 14.49 0.87
N GLY A 64 3.66 14.26 1.09
CA GLY A 64 4.69 15.30 1.06
C GLY A 64 4.94 15.98 2.41
N THR A 65 4.15 15.67 3.44
CA THR A 65 4.35 16.14 4.82
C THR A 65 4.57 14.96 5.77
N THR A 66 3.51 14.22 6.10
CA THR A 66 3.56 13.05 6.99
C THR A 66 3.84 11.77 6.22
N PHE A 67 3.46 11.69 4.94
CA PHE A 67 3.66 10.53 4.07
C PHE A 67 4.65 10.86 2.96
N VAL A 68 5.76 10.13 2.90
CA VAL A 68 6.76 10.22 1.83
C VAL A 68 6.70 8.96 0.98
N VAL A 69 6.37 9.13 -0.30
CA VAL A 69 6.22 8.04 -1.26
C VAL A 69 7.47 7.94 -2.14
N PHE A 70 8.06 6.76 -2.18
CA PHE A 70 9.14 6.46 -3.12
C PHE A 70 8.57 5.89 -4.42
N PRO A 71 9.17 6.17 -5.59
CA PRO A 71 8.76 5.57 -6.84
C PRO A 71 8.90 4.04 -6.82
N ASN A 72 7.86 3.32 -7.20
CA ASN A 72 7.88 1.88 -7.41
C ASN A 72 7.01 1.48 -8.61
N PRO A 73 7.55 1.52 -9.84
CA PRO A 73 6.80 1.11 -11.02
C PRO A 73 6.77 -0.41 -11.22
N ALA A 74 7.57 -1.17 -10.46
CA ALA A 74 7.79 -2.58 -10.75
C ALA A 74 6.69 -3.50 -10.22
N TYR A 75 6.28 -3.34 -8.96
CA TYR A 75 5.26 -4.19 -8.33
C TYR A 75 4.65 -3.52 -7.10
N GLY A 76 3.52 -4.06 -6.63
CA GLY A 76 2.87 -3.59 -5.41
C GLY A 76 1.41 -4.01 -5.34
N SER A 77 0.74 -3.68 -4.26
CA SER A 77 -0.69 -3.97 -4.08
C SER A 77 -1.58 -3.23 -5.10
N TRP A 78 -1.05 -2.23 -5.78
CA TRP A 78 -1.73 -1.57 -6.89
C TRP A 78 -2.00 -2.50 -8.07
N VAL A 79 -1.11 -3.46 -8.33
CA VAL A 79 -1.29 -4.48 -9.39
C VAL A 79 -2.54 -5.32 -9.12
N SER A 80 -2.71 -5.78 -7.88
CA SER A 80 -3.91 -6.54 -7.47
C SER A 80 -5.20 -5.71 -7.49
N ALA A 81 -5.09 -4.39 -7.44
CA ALA A 81 -6.23 -3.48 -7.50
C ALA A 81 -6.75 -3.27 -8.94
N LEU A 82 -5.96 -3.60 -9.97
CA LEU A 82 -6.36 -3.49 -11.37
C LEU A 82 -7.49 -4.46 -11.72
N ALA A 83 -7.42 -5.69 -11.23
CA ALA A 83 -8.48 -6.68 -11.43
C ALA A 83 -8.57 -7.63 -10.24
N LYS A 84 -9.79 -8.03 -9.87
CA LYS A 84 -10.01 -9.02 -8.82
C LYS A 84 -9.36 -10.33 -9.21
N GLY A 85 -8.50 -10.86 -8.34
CA GLY A 85 -7.78 -12.10 -8.58
C GLY A 85 -6.66 -12.00 -9.62
N TYR A 86 -6.14 -10.81 -9.91
CA TYR A 86 -5.09 -10.56 -10.92
C TYR A 86 -3.93 -11.57 -10.84
N GLN A 87 -3.48 -11.93 -9.65
CA GLN A 87 -2.36 -12.87 -9.45
C GLN A 87 -2.68 -14.31 -9.87
N ASN A 88 -3.97 -14.66 -10.00
CA ASN A 88 -4.44 -15.97 -10.44
C ASN A 88 -4.76 -16.02 -11.94
N LEU A 89 -4.63 -14.89 -12.64
CA LEU A 89 -4.83 -14.82 -14.08
C LEU A 89 -3.63 -15.41 -14.84
N SER A 90 -3.89 -15.98 -16.02
CA SER A 90 -2.80 -16.39 -16.93
C SER A 90 -1.98 -15.19 -17.40
N PRO A 91 -0.74 -15.39 -17.88
CA PRO A 91 0.09 -14.30 -18.40
C PRO A 91 -0.58 -13.49 -19.52
N GLU A 92 -1.36 -14.14 -20.38
CA GLU A 92 -2.12 -13.49 -21.44
C GLU A 92 -3.24 -12.61 -20.90
N GLU A 93 -3.98 -13.09 -19.90
CA GLU A 93 -5.04 -12.33 -19.24
C GLU A 93 -4.48 -11.15 -18.46
N GLN A 94 -3.36 -11.33 -17.76
CA GLN A 94 -2.65 -10.24 -17.08
C GLN A 94 -2.21 -9.16 -18.07
N LYS A 95 -1.70 -9.57 -19.24
CA LYS A 95 -1.31 -8.64 -20.31
C LYS A 95 -2.51 -7.86 -20.86
N GLN A 96 -3.67 -8.49 -21.01
CA GLN A 96 -4.89 -7.81 -21.43
C GLN A 96 -5.34 -6.77 -20.40
N VAL A 97 -5.35 -7.12 -19.11
CA VAL A 97 -5.68 -6.19 -18.03
C VAL A 97 -4.72 -5.01 -18.04
N ASN A 98 -3.41 -5.25 -18.10
CA ASN A 98 -2.40 -4.20 -18.13
C ASN A 98 -2.59 -3.25 -19.33
N ASN A 99 -2.82 -3.80 -20.51
CA ASN A 99 -3.04 -3.00 -21.71
C ASN A 99 -4.29 -2.11 -21.59
N GLN A 100 -5.35 -2.59 -20.97
CA GLN A 100 -6.57 -1.81 -20.74
C GLN A 100 -6.28 -0.54 -19.93
N TYR A 101 -5.38 -0.60 -18.93
CA TYR A 101 -5.03 0.55 -18.10
C TYR A 101 -3.92 1.41 -18.69
N LEU A 102 -3.02 0.84 -19.49
CA LEU A 102 -1.94 1.60 -20.15
C LEU A 102 -2.42 2.43 -21.36
N GLN A 103 -3.59 2.11 -21.93
CA GLN A 103 -4.16 2.85 -23.05
C GLN A 103 -5.02 4.06 -22.63
N GLN A 104 -5.14 4.31 -21.36
CA GLN A 104 -5.78 5.50 -20.79
C GLN A 104 -4.74 6.58 -20.57
#